data_a33db3d7f4f921f340f0993b1b83f00f
#
_entry.id   a33db3d7f4f921f340f0993b1b83f00f
#
_cell.length_a   1.000
_cell.length_b   1.000
_cell.length_c   1.000
_cell.angle_alpha   90.00
_cell.angle_beta   90.00
_cell.angle_gamma   90.00
#
_symmetry.space_group_name_H-M   'P 1'
#
loop_
_entity.id
_entity.type
_entity.pdbx_description
1 polymer ?
#
loop_
_entity_poly.entity_id
_entity_poly.type
_entity_poly.pdbx_seq_one_letter_code
_entity_poly.pdbx_strand_id
1 'polypeptide(L)' 'MNILFYRYGSICEPDIIASFKHLGFNITEDTREVYNKQLLPSDCIKGLNELLKQDTYSFIFSINFFPSVSDVCNIWGIQY' A
#
# COMPACT_ATOMS: atom_id res chain seq x y z
N MET A 1 15.33 -0.90 1.96
CA MET A 1 14.26 0.09 1.71
C MET A 1 12.91 -0.63 1.69
N ASN A 2 11.97 -0.16 2.48
CA ASN A 2 10.66 -0.78 2.64
C ASN A 2 9.63 -0.04 1.79
N ILE A 3 8.81 -0.79 1.08
CA ILE A 3 7.69 -0.28 0.29
C ILE A 3 6.41 -0.93 0.81
N LEU A 4 5.38 -0.11 1.04
CA LEU A 4 4.05 -0.61 1.33
C LEU A 4 3.27 -0.67 0.01
N PHE A 5 2.88 -1.87 -0.40
CA PHE A 5 2.11 -2.09 -1.62
C PHE A 5 0.64 -2.26 -1.25
N TYR A 6 -0.17 -1.27 -1.61
CA TYR A 6 -1.62 -1.32 -1.38
C TYR A 6 -2.27 -2.04 -2.56
N ARG A 7 -2.65 -3.29 -2.36
CA ARG A 7 -3.10 -4.18 -3.43
C ARG A 7 -4.60 -4.05 -3.69
N TYR A 8 -4.96 -4.05 -4.96
CA TYR A 8 -6.35 -4.13 -5.42
C TYR A 8 -6.74 -5.54 -5.84
N GLY A 9 -5.78 -6.37 -6.25
CA GLY A 9 -6.02 -7.70 -6.79
C GLY A 9 -5.89 -7.74 -8.32
N SER A 10 -5.22 -6.76 -8.91
CA SER A 10 -4.95 -6.76 -10.36
C SER A 10 -4.02 -7.91 -10.75
N ILE A 11 -4.20 -8.43 -11.95
CA ILE A 11 -3.42 -9.56 -12.44
C ILE A 11 -1.92 -9.25 -12.55
N CYS A 12 -1.56 -7.98 -12.74
CA CYS A 12 -0.17 -7.56 -12.88
C CYS A 12 0.55 -7.32 -11.55
N GLU A 13 -0.16 -7.26 -10.42
CA GLU A 13 0.43 -6.95 -9.11
C GLU A 13 1.52 -7.94 -8.68
N PRO A 14 1.33 -9.26 -8.81
CA PRO A 14 2.37 -10.21 -8.42
C PRO A 14 3.68 -10.00 -9.16
N ASP A 15 3.64 -9.70 -10.45
CA ASP A 15 4.83 -9.47 -11.26
C ASP A 15 5.56 -8.19 -10.84
N ILE A 16 4.82 -7.13 -10.53
CA ILE A 16 5.39 -5.87 -10.07
C ILE A 16 6.05 -6.06 -8.69
N ILE A 17 5.39 -6.78 -7.79
CA ILE A 17 5.94 -7.09 -6.47
C ILE A 17 7.23 -7.88 -6.62
N ALA A 18 7.25 -8.90 -7.47
CA ALA A 18 8.44 -9.70 -7.74
C ALA A 18 9.58 -8.84 -8.28
N SER A 19 9.28 -7.89 -9.16
CA SER A 19 10.27 -6.96 -9.71
C SER A 19 10.89 -6.06 -8.64
N PHE A 20 10.07 -5.51 -7.73
CA PHE A 20 10.57 -4.71 -6.61
C PHE A 20 11.48 -5.53 -5.70
N LYS A 21 11.07 -6.77 -5.38
CA LYS A 21 11.88 -7.67 -4.55
C LYS A 21 13.21 -8.00 -5.21
N HIS A 22 13.20 -8.21 -6.52
CA HIS A 22 14.43 -8.48 -7.30
C HIS A 22 15.39 -7.30 -7.23
N LEU A 23 14.87 -6.07 -7.18
CA LEU A 23 15.68 -4.85 -7.05
C LEU A 23 16.15 -4.60 -5.61
N GLY A 24 15.84 -5.47 -4.68
CA GLY A 24 16.31 -5.37 -3.29
C GLY A 24 15.37 -4.67 -2.33
N PHE A 25 14.14 -4.35 -2.75
CA PHE A 25 13.15 -3.73 -1.85
C PHE A 25 12.47 -4.78 -0.98
N ASN A 26 12.17 -4.39 0.26
CA ASN A 26 11.29 -5.17 1.13
C ASN A 26 9.87 -4.70 0.92
N ILE A 27 8.97 -5.63 0.61
CA ILE A 27 7.58 -5.31 0.29
C ILE A 27 6.67 -5.80 1.42
N THR A 28 5.87 -4.88 1.96
CA THR A 28 4.73 -5.22 2.82
C THR A 28 3.47 -5.04 1.98
N GLU A 29 2.63 -6.08 1.92
CA GLU A 29 1.42 -6.07 1.11
C GLU A 29 0.21 -5.79 1.98
N ASP A 30 -0.58 -4.77 1.62
CA ASP A 30 -1.90 -4.56 2.20
C ASP A 30 -2.92 -5.14 1.22
N THR A 31 -3.56 -6.25 1.61
CA THR A 31 -4.45 -7.02 0.74
C THR A 31 -5.92 -6.84 1.07
N ARG A 32 -6.29 -5.90 1.94
CA ARG A 32 -7.69 -5.74 2.38
C ARG A 32 -8.64 -5.46 1.23
N GLU A 33 -8.24 -4.62 0.26
CA GLU A 33 -9.04 -4.35 -0.94
C GLU A 33 -9.19 -5.58 -1.84
N VAL A 34 -8.23 -6.50 -1.85
CA VAL A 34 -8.29 -7.73 -2.63
C VAL A 34 -9.47 -8.57 -2.19
N TYR A 35 -9.69 -8.67 -0.88
CA TYR A 35 -10.72 -9.52 -0.29
C TYR A 35 -12.03 -8.79 -0.01
N ASN A 36 -12.03 -7.46 -0.01
CA ASN A 36 -13.21 -6.64 0.23
C ASN A 36 -13.19 -5.37 -0.62
N LYS A 37 -13.79 -5.44 -1.80
CA LYS A 37 -13.89 -4.31 -2.75
C LYS A 37 -14.78 -3.18 -2.24
N GLN A 38 -15.52 -3.42 -1.16
CA GLN A 38 -16.40 -2.43 -0.53
C GLN A 38 -15.82 -1.89 0.77
N LEU A 39 -14.49 -1.99 0.93
CA LEU A 39 -13.80 -1.45 2.09
C LEU A 39 -14.09 0.05 2.23
N LEU A 40 -14.59 0.45 3.42
CA LEU A 40 -14.91 1.84 3.68
C LEU A 40 -13.65 2.68 3.79
N PRO A 41 -13.69 3.97 3.36
CA PRO A 41 -12.53 4.86 3.50
C PRO A 41 -11.97 4.93 4.92
N SER A 42 -12.85 4.97 5.94
CA SER A 42 -12.42 4.99 7.34
C SER A 42 -11.63 3.75 7.74
N ASP A 43 -12.03 2.56 7.26
CA ASP A 43 -11.33 1.31 7.54
C ASP A 43 -10.00 1.24 6.79
N CYS A 44 -9.97 1.74 5.55
CA CYS A 44 -8.74 1.86 4.78
C CYS A 44 -7.71 2.72 5.53
N ILE A 45 -8.12 3.90 5.96
CA ILE A 45 -7.27 4.85 6.68
C ILE A 45 -6.76 4.25 7.99
N LYS A 46 -7.65 3.64 8.78
CA LYS A 46 -7.29 3.03 10.05
C LYS A 46 -6.24 1.94 9.87
N GLY A 47 -6.43 1.05 8.92
CA GLY A 47 -5.49 -0.04 8.67
C GLY A 47 -4.14 0.46 8.14
N LEU A 48 -4.12 1.47 7.28
CA LEU A 48 -2.88 2.08 6.81
C LEU A 48 -2.12 2.74 7.95
N ASN A 49 -2.81 3.46 8.83
CA ASN A 49 -2.19 4.07 10.00
C ASN A 49 -1.52 3.01 10.89
N GLU A 50 -2.18 1.87 11.09
CA GLU A 50 -1.60 0.76 11.87
C GLU A 50 -0.30 0.24 11.23
N LEU A 51 -0.28 0.04 9.92
CA LEU A 51 0.91 -0.42 9.21
C LEU A 51 2.03 0.61 9.27
N LEU A 52 1.71 1.89 9.11
CA LEU A 52 2.69 2.97 9.12
C LEU A 52 3.30 3.21 10.50
N LYS A 53 2.62 2.80 11.57
CA LYS A 53 3.16 2.83 12.92
C LYS A 53 4.15 1.70 13.19
N GLN A 54 4.03 0.59 12.46
CA GLN A 54 4.83 -0.62 12.72
C GLN A 54 6.21 -0.57 12.07
N ASP A 55 6.38 0.19 11.00
CA ASP A 55 7.61 0.24 10.25
C ASP A 55 7.77 1.58 9.52
N THR A 56 8.96 1.83 8.99
CA THR A 56 9.25 3.01 8.18
C THR A 56 9.24 2.61 6.71
N TYR A 57 8.43 3.29 5.91
CA TYR A 57 8.30 3.04 4.48
C TYR A 57 8.83 4.21 3.67
N SER A 58 9.53 3.90 2.56
CA SER A 58 10.04 4.92 1.65
C SER A 58 8.92 5.54 0.83
N PHE A 59 7.96 4.71 0.41
CA PHE A 59 6.76 5.18 -0.29
C PHE A 59 5.68 4.09 -0.24
N ILE A 60 4.47 4.48 -0.63
CA ILE A 60 3.36 3.56 -0.86
C ILE A 60 3.15 3.46 -2.37
N PHE A 61 2.90 2.26 -2.86
CA PHE A 61 2.61 1.99 -4.26
C PHE A 61 1.26 1.29 -4.41
N SER A 62 0.51 1.67 -5.44
CA SER A 62 -0.69 0.95 -5.86
C SER A 62 -0.85 1.06 -7.37
N ILE A 63 -1.52 0.08 -7.99
CA ILE A 63 -1.80 0.12 -9.44
C ILE A 63 -2.88 1.16 -9.71
N ASN A 64 -3.96 1.14 -8.90
CA ASN A 64 -5.04 2.11 -9.01
C ASN A 64 -4.81 3.25 -8.03
N PHE A 65 -5.30 4.45 -8.37
CA PHE A 65 -5.28 5.56 -7.44
C PHE A 65 -6.39 5.43 -6.41
N PHE A 66 -6.03 5.50 -5.14
CA PHE A 66 -6.98 5.48 -4.02
C PHE A 66 -6.90 6.80 -3.25
N PRO A 67 -7.96 7.62 -3.25
CA PRO A 67 -7.95 8.91 -2.52
C PRO A 67 -7.61 8.77 -1.04
N SER A 68 -8.13 7.72 -0.38
CA SER A 68 -7.84 7.47 1.04
C SER A 68 -6.36 7.21 1.29
N VAL A 69 -5.69 6.50 0.39
CA VAL A 69 -4.24 6.26 0.48
C VAL A 69 -3.48 7.58 0.30
N SER A 70 -3.89 8.39 -0.67
CA SER A 70 -3.29 9.71 -0.90
C SER A 70 -3.41 10.61 0.34
N ASP A 71 -4.59 10.62 0.97
CA ASP A 71 -4.83 11.42 2.18
C ASP A 71 -3.92 10.98 3.33
N VAL A 72 -3.78 9.69 3.55
CA VAL A 72 -2.90 9.14 4.58
C VAL A 72 -1.44 9.50 4.30
N CYS A 73 -1.01 9.37 3.05
CA CYS A 73 0.35 9.72 2.65
C CYS A 73 0.65 11.19 2.90
N ASN A 74 -0.31 12.08 2.63
CA ASN A 74 -0.15 13.52 2.89
C ASN A 74 0.02 13.80 4.38
N ILE A 75 -0.77 13.14 5.23
CA ILE A 75 -0.69 13.32 6.68
C ILE A 75 0.65 12.83 7.22
N TRP A 76 1.12 11.69 6.75
CA TRP A 76 2.38 11.10 7.21
C TRP A 76 3.62 11.69 6.55
N GLY A 77 3.46 12.46 5.48
CA GLY A 77 4.59 12.98 4.71
C GLY A 77 5.32 11.89 3.93
N ILE A 78 4.61 10.87 3.48
CA ILE A 78 5.14 9.74 2.71
C ILE A 78 4.74 9.93 1.25
N GLN A 79 5.63 9.61 0.33
CA GLN A 79 5.36 9.66 -1.10
C GLN A 79 4.40 8.55 -1.52
N TYR A 80 3.45 8.91 -2.38
CA TYR A 80 2.51 7.96 -2.99
C TYR A 80 2.64 7.98 -4.49
#